data_ceb1bf58112e6e4e7c1e1a4eda0c4a1f
#
_entry.id   ceb1bf58112e6e4e7c1e1a4eda0c4a1f
#
_cell.length_a   1.000
_cell.length_b   1.000
_cell.length_c   1.000
_cell.angle_alpha   90.00
_cell.angle_beta   90.00
_cell.angle_gamma   90.00
#
_symmetry.space_group_name_H-M   'P 1'
#
loop_
_entity.id
_entity.type
_entity.pdbx_description
1 polymer ?
#
loop_
_entity_poly.entity_id
_entity_poly.type
_entity_poly.pdbx_seq_one_letter_code
_entity_poly.pdbx_strand_id
1 'polypeptide(L)'
;MSKVTAAIVGSGNIGTDLMYKLLRSSRVQPRYMVGVDPDSKGLALARQAGLEASPDGVDWLLSRPEPPDIVFEATSAYIHRDNYPRYYDAGIRAVDLTPAAIGPFVIPPVNLVEHLQEPNINMVTCGGQATIPMVHAVSRVVDVDYAEIVATVSSESAGPGTRQNIDEFTRTTSRAVEVIGGAKRGKAIIILNPADPPIVMRDTIFCSLPAGADREKIDRSIRQMVDSVQTYVPGYRLRTDPQFDEVPDGQGGTVDRVAIFIEVEGAGDFLPPYAGNLDIMTAAAAKVGDELARYLNPGED
;
A
#
# COMPACT_ATOMS: atom_id res chain seq x y z
N MET A 1 -1.80 -4.07 28.97
CA MET A 1 -2.43 -4.47 27.69
C MET A 1 -1.42 -5.29 26.90
N SER A 2 -1.77 -6.52 26.52
CA SER A 2 -0.88 -7.33 25.67
C SER A 2 -1.06 -6.86 24.23
N LYS A 3 -0.01 -6.26 23.65
CA LYS A 3 -0.01 -5.92 22.23
C LYS A 3 -0.08 -7.18 21.38
N VAL A 4 -0.71 -7.10 20.23
CA VAL A 4 -0.65 -8.14 19.21
C VAL A 4 0.77 -8.25 18.68
N THR A 5 1.32 -9.47 18.65
CA THR A 5 2.70 -9.70 18.23
C THR A 5 2.82 -9.78 16.71
N ALA A 6 3.88 -9.19 16.18
CA ALA A 6 4.10 -9.18 14.74
C ALA A 6 5.52 -9.63 14.36
N ALA A 7 5.61 -10.25 13.18
CA ALA A 7 6.86 -10.47 12.48
C ALA A 7 6.89 -9.69 11.16
N ILE A 8 8.10 -9.27 10.78
CA ILE A 8 8.38 -8.66 9.47
C ILE A 8 9.26 -9.64 8.70
N VAL A 9 8.77 -10.12 7.57
CA VAL A 9 9.50 -11.01 6.66
C VAL A 9 9.96 -10.21 5.45
N GLY A 10 11.27 -10.04 5.34
CA GLY A 10 11.94 -9.16 4.40
C GLY A 10 12.63 -7.99 5.11
N SER A 11 13.95 -8.07 5.23
CA SER A 11 14.80 -7.09 5.93
C SER A 11 15.33 -5.97 5.03
N GLY A 12 14.67 -5.74 3.90
CA GLY A 12 14.99 -4.64 2.98
C GLY A 12 14.46 -3.28 3.45
N ASN A 13 14.44 -2.31 2.54
CA ASN A 13 14.01 -0.94 2.84
C ASN A 13 12.57 -0.87 3.37
N ILE A 14 11.64 -1.59 2.73
CA ILE A 14 10.22 -1.62 3.14
C ILE A 14 10.08 -2.23 4.53
N GLY A 15 10.68 -3.41 4.78
CA GLY A 15 10.58 -4.06 6.09
C GLY A 15 11.22 -3.24 7.20
N THR A 16 12.34 -2.57 6.92
CA THR A 16 13.02 -1.71 7.89
C THR A 16 12.19 -0.46 8.21
N ASP A 17 11.63 0.20 7.21
CA ASP A 17 10.77 1.37 7.42
C ASP A 17 9.49 1.01 8.17
N LEU A 18 8.86 -0.10 7.80
CA LEU A 18 7.70 -0.65 8.51
C LEU A 18 8.01 -0.96 9.98
N MET A 19 9.19 -1.51 10.29
CA MET A 19 9.63 -1.75 11.66
C MET A 19 9.59 -0.47 12.49
N TYR A 20 10.13 0.64 11.98
CA TYR A 20 10.11 1.92 12.70
C TYR A 20 8.69 2.44 12.93
N LYS A 21 7.77 2.22 12.00
CA LYS A 21 6.36 2.59 12.16
C LYS A 21 5.68 1.70 13.23
N LEU A 22 5.87 0.39 13.17
CA LEU A 22 5.29 -0.54 14.15
C LEU A 22 5.84 -0.36 15.56
N LEU A 23 7.11 0.04 15.72
CA LEU A 23 7.67 0.35 17.03
C LEU A 23 6.94 1.50 17.74
N ARG A 24 6.29 2.40 17.00
CA ARG A 24 5.47 3.50 17.55
C ARG A 24 4.01 3.10 17.77
N SER A 25 3.57 1.93 17.28
CA SER A 25 2.21 1.45 17.47
C SER A 25 1.92 1.21 18.94
N SER A 26 0.75 1.62 19.39
CA SER A 26 0.24 1.29 20.73
C SER A 26 -0.36 -0.12 20.79
N ARG A 27 -0.70 -0.73 19.65
CA ARG A 27 -1.47 -1.98 19.54
C ARG A 27 -0.67 -3.16 19.02
N VAL A 28 0.31 -2.91 18.13
CA VAL A 28 1.16 -3.93 17.53
C VAL A 28 2.56 -3.88 18.12
N GLN A 29 3.10 -5.04 18.47
CA GLN A 29 4.48 -5.21 18.91
C GLN A 29 5.27 -5.97 17.84
N PRO A 30 6.14 -5.32 17.07
CA PRO A 30 7.08 -6.03 16.21
C PRO A 30 8.07 -6.78 17.09
N ARG A 31 8.04 -8.10 17.02
CA ARG A 31 8.88 -8.99 17.82
C ARG A 31 9.99 -9.61 16.98
N TYR A 32 9.68 -9.96 15.74
CA TYR A 32 10.58 -10.70 14.87
C TYR A 32 10.85 -9.94 13.58
N MET A 33 12.11 -10.00 13.10
CA MET A 33 12.46 -9.65 11.73
C MET A 33 13.24 -10.77 11.07
N VAL A 34 12.81 -11.17 9.88
CA VAL A 34 13.38 -12.29 9.15
C VAL A 34 13.88 -11.85 7.78
N GLY A 35 15.07 -12.30 7.43
CA GLY A 35 15.70 -12.12 6.12
C GLY A 35 16.38 -13.40 5.66
N VAL A 36 17.16 -13.29 4.58
CA VAL A 36 17.97 -14.40 4.04
C VAL A 36 19.44 -14.00 3.86
N ASP A 37 19.78 -12.75 4.13
CA ASP A 37 21.14 -12.22 4.04
C ASP A 37 21.65 -11.91 5.46
N PRO A 38 22.69 -12.64 5.94
CA PRO A 38 23.26 -12.41 7.26
C PRO A 38 23.86 -11.02 7.43
N ASP A 39 24.31 -10.39 6.34
CA ASP A 39 24.90 -9.06 6.32
C ASP A 39 23.85 -7.93 6.12
N SER A 40 22.56 -8.28 6.13
CA SER A 40 21.47 -7.32 5.99
C SER A 40 21.55 -6.22 7.03
N LYS A 41 21.61 -4.97 6.57
CA LYS A 41 21.52 -3.77 7.39
C LYS A 41 20.21 -3.74 8.20
N GLY A 42 19.10 -4.17 7.59
CA GLY A 42 17.78 -4.20 8.25
C GLY A 42 17.78 -5.19 9.44
N LEU A 43 18.38 -6.39 9.31
CA LEU A 43 18.50 -7.31 10.43
C LEU A 43 19.37 -6.73 11.56
N ALA A 44 20.46 -6.01 11.23
CA ALA A 44 21.28 -5.35 12.22
C ALA A 44 20.51 -4.26 12.99
N LEU A 45 19.75 -3.44 12.28
CA LEU A 45 18.88 -2.41 12.87
C LEU A 45 17.76 -3.01 13.72
N ALA A 46 17.18 -4.12 13.29
CA ALA A 46 16.15 -4.82 14.06
C ALA A 46 16.69 -5.32 15.42
N ARG A 47 17.89 -5.92 15.44
CA ARG A 47 18.55 -6.33 16.69
C ARG A 47 18.84 -5.14 17.61
N GLN A 48 19.29 -4.01 17.04
CA GLN A 48 19.52 -2.77 17.81
C GLN A 48 18.22 -2.21 18.40
N ALA A 49 17.09 -2.37 17.69
CA ALA A 49 15.77 -1.97 18.15
C ALA A 49 15.13 -2.97 19.13
N GLY A 50 15.82 -4.08 19.45
CA GLY A 50 15.37 -5.08 20.43
C GLY A 50 14.49 -6.19 19.86
N LEU A 51 14.39 -6.33 18.52
CA LEU A 51 13.71 -7.46 17.89
C LEU A 51 14.62 -8.69 17.84
N GLU A 52 14.00 -9.86 17.90
CA GLU A 52 14.69 -11.11 17.52
C GLU A 52 14.81 -11.15 15.99
N ALA A 53 16.03 -11.18 15.46
CA ALA A 53 16.26 -11.10 14.02
C ALA A 53 17.18 -12.21 13.52
N SER A 54 16.75 -12.92 12.45
CA SER A 54 17.46 -14.04 11.86
C SER A 54 17.57 -13.95 10.33
N PRO A 55 18.69 -14.40 9.74
CA PRO A 55 18.83 -14.60 8.31
C PRO A 55 18.31 -15.96 7.83
N ASP A 56 17.77 -16.81 8.69
CA ASP A 56 17.44 -18.21 8.37
C ASP A 56 16.03 -18.37 7.79
N GLY A 57 15.43 -17.28 7.32
CA GLY A 57 14.15 -17.31 6.61
C GLY A 57 12.95 -17.69 7.49
N VAL A 58 11.86 -18.04 6.82
CA VAL A 58 10.57 -18.35 7.46
C VAL A 58 10.63 -19.62 8.29
N ASP A 59 11.54 -20.55 8.01
CA ASP A 59 11.73 -21.76 8.82
C ASP A 59 12.10 -21.43 10.25
N TRP A 60 12.98 -20.46 10.43
CA TRP A 60 13.34 -19.99 11.76
C TRP A 60 12.13 -19.34 12.46
N LEU A 61 11.35 -18.51 11.76
CA LEU A 61 10.18 -17.85 12.34
C LEU A 61 9.14 -18.86 12.82
N LEU A 62 8.83 -19.86 11.99
CA LEU A 62 7.85 -20.90 12.33
C LEU A 62 8.32 -21.88 13.40
N SER A 63 9.63 -21.93 13.67
CA SER A 63 10.20 -22.74 14.75
C SER A 63 10.16 -22.03 16.12
N ARG A 64 9.69 -20.79 16.19
CA ARG A 64 9.63 -20.07 17.47
C ARG A 64 8.58 -20.67 18.40
N PRO A 65 8.88 -20.79 19.71
CA PRO A 65 7.93 -21.31 20.68
C PRO A 65 6.69 -20.40 20.85
N GLU A 66 6.84 -19.13 20.54
CA GLU A 66 5.77 -18.14 20.54
C GLU A 66 5.66 -17.53 19.12
N PRO A 67 4.85 -18.11 18.24
CA PRO A 67 4.66 -17.57 16.88
C PRO A 67 4.00 -16.18 16.94
N PRO A 68 4.21 -15.32 15.94
CA PRO A 68 3.52 -14.04 15.88
C PRO A 68 2.04 -14.22 15.51
N ASP A 69 1.21 -13.27 15.93
CA ASP A 69 -0.19 -13.21 15.52
C ASP A 69 -0.34 -12.73 14.07
N ILE A 70 0.56 -11.81 13.65
CA ILE A 70 0.56 -11.18 12.33
C ILE A 70 1.96 -11.27 11.70
N VAL A 71 2.01 -11.62 10.42
CA VAL A 71 3.19 -11.50 9.57
C VAL A 71 2.97 -10.37 8.56
N PHE A 72 3.92 -9.45 8.46
CA PHE A 72 4.05 -8.49 7.37
C PHE A 72 5.05 -9.02 6.35
N GLU A 73 4.57 -9.39 5.17
CA GLU A 73 5.40 -9.94 4.10
C GLU A 73 5.92 -8.84 3.18
N ALA A 74 7.21 -8.54 3.25
CA ALA A 74 7.87 -7.46 2.51
C ALA A 74 9.00 -7.99 1.60
N THR A 75 8.80 -9.17 1.00
CA THR A 75 9.78 -9.83 0.11
C THR A 75 9.39 -9.65 -1.36
N SER A 76 9.01 -10.73 -2.05
CA SER A 76 8.56 -10.74 -3.44
C SER A 76 7.31 -11.58 -3.61
N ALA A 77 6.60 -11.38 -4.74
CA ALA A 77 5.39 -12.14 -5.04
C ALA A 77 5.61 -13.66 -5.04
N TYR A 78 6.77 -14.14 -5.51
CA TYR A 78 7.10 -15.56 -5.50
C TYR A 78 7.28 -16.09 -4.09
N ILE A 79 8.05 -15.38 -3.28
CA ILE A 79 8.33 -15.77 -1.90
C ILE A 79 7.03 -15.79 -1.08
N HIS A 80 6.16 -14.79 -1.26
CA HIS A 80 4.89 -14.78 -0.56
C HIS A 80 3.98 -15.96 -0.97
N ARG A 81 3.94 -16.32 -2.25
CA ARG A 81 3.17 -17.50 -2.70
C ARG A 81 3.66 -18.80 -2.05
N ASP A 82 4.97 -18.93 -1.82
CA ASP A 82 5.55 -20.10 -1.15
C ASP A 82 5.34 -20.05 0.37
N ASN A 83 5.38 -18.87 0.97
CA ASN A 83 5.27 -18.70 2.42
C ASN A 83 3.82 -18.72 2.93
N TYR A 84 2.86 -18.16 2.17
CA TYR A 84 1.49 -17.97 2.65
C TYR A 84 0.80 -19.24 3.11
N PRO A 85 0.87 -20.40 2.41
CA PRO A 85 0.29 -21.66 2.90
C PRO A 85 0.82 -22.04 4.29
N ARG A 86 2.08 -21.76 4.55
CA ARG A 86 2.75 -22.07 5.81
C ARG A 86 2.28 -21.17 6.96
N TYR A 87 2.02 -19.87 6.67
CA TYR A 87 1.41 -18.97 7.64
C TYR A 87 -0.02 -19.39 7.96
N TYR A 88 -0.79 -19.73 6.93
CA TYR A 88 -2.15 -20.20 7.07
C TYR A 88 -2.24 -21.46 7.95
N ASP A 89 -1.40 -22.46 7.68
CA ASP A 89 -1.34 -23.71 8.44
C ASP A 89 -0.89 -23.48 9.90
N ALA A 90 -0.08 -22.45 10.14
CA ALA A 90 0.35 -22.04 11.48
C ALA A 90 -0.67 -21.13 12.20
N GLY A 91 -1.79 -20.77 11.56
CA GLY A 91 -2.79 -19.87 12.13
C GLY A 91 -2.35 -18.40 12.21
N ILE A 92 -1.32 -18.02 11.46
CA ILE A 92 -0.75 -16.67 11.43
C ILE A 92 -1.44 -15.86 10.34
N ARG A 93 -1.91 -14.66 10.64
CA ARG A 93 -2.46 -13.74 9.65
C ARG A 93 -1.36 -13.05 8.86
N ALA A 94 -1.55 -12.88 7.56
CA ALA A 94 -0.58 -12.22 6.71
C ALA A 94 -1.11 -10.86 6.20
N VAL A 95 -0.26 -9.85 6.28
CA VAL A 95 -0.40 -8.56 5.58
C VAL A 95 0.66 -8.53 4.49
N ASP A 96 0.21 -8.70 3.24
CA ASP A 96 1.08 -8.88 2.08
C ASP A 96 1.36 -7.55 1.39
N LEU A 97 2.61 -7.07 1.49
CA LEU A 97 3.09 -5.86 0.82
C LEU A 97 3.66 -6.16 -0.59
N THR A 98 3.54 -7.41 -1.04
CA THR A 98 4.02 -7.81 -2.37
C THR A 98 2.87 -7.78 -3.39
N PRO A 99 3.17 -7.73 -4.70
CA PRO A 99 2.13 -7.81 -5.73
C PRO A 99 1.68 -9.25 -6.02
N ALA A 100 1.71 -10.16 -5.03
CA ALA A 100 1.36 -11.57 -5.22
C ALA A 100 -0.12 -11.80 -5.58
N ALA A 101 -0.98 -10.85 -5.24
CA ALA A 101 -2.43 -10.90 -5.49
C ALA A 101 -3.14 -12.13 -4.85
N ILE A 102 -2.73 -12.49 -3.63
CA ILE A 102 -3.37 -13.52 -2.83
C ILE A 102 -4.32 -12.84 -1.84
N GLY A 103 -5.53 -13.37 -1.70
CA GLY A 103 -6.56 -12.79 -0.84
C GLY A 103 -7.15 -11.48 -1.39
N PRO A 104 -7.97 -10.79 -0.59
CA PRO A 104 -8.59 -9.54 -0.99
C PRO A 104 -7.56 -8.42 -1.09
N PHE A 105 -7.72 -7.58 -2.10
CA PHE A 105 -7.03 -6.30 -2.19
C PHE A 105 -7.60 -5.31 -1.18
N VAL A 106 -6.74 -4.63 -0.42
CA VAL A 106 -7.17 -3.70 0.62
C VAL A 106 -6.50 -2.35 0.50
N ILE A 107 -7.33 -1.33 0.56
CA ILE A 107 -6.96 0.08 0.71
C ILE A 107 -7.61 0.57 2.01
N PRO A 108 -6.85 0.99 3.03
CA PRO A 108 -7.38 1.24 4.37
C PRO A 108 -8.66 2.07 4.44
N PRO A 109 -8.78 3.27 3.80
CA PRO A 109 -9.98 4.09 3.89
C PRO A 109 -11.13 3.63 2.99
N VAL A 110 -10.95 2.57 2.19
CA VAL A 110 -11.95 2.10 1.22
C VAL A 110 -12.68 0.86 1.72
N ASN A 111 -11.94 -0.21 2.04
CA ASN A 111 -12.56 -1.51 2.28
C ASN A 111 -11.91 -2.34 3.41
N LEU A 112 -11.02 -1.78 4.24
CA LEU A 112 -10.31 -2.56 5.26
C LEU A 112 -11.26 -3.29 6.23
N VAL A 113 -12.31 -2.60 6.68
CA VAL A 113 -13.22 -3.15 7.71
C VAL A 113 -13.92 -4.43 7.24
N GLU A 114 -14.18 -4.54 5.94
CA GLU A 114 -14.84 -5.70 5.34
C GLU A 114 -13.95 -6.96 5.31
N HIS A 115 -12.63 -6.77 5.45
CA HIS A 115 -11.63 -7.83 5.27
C HIS A 115 -10.80 -8.14 6.52
N LEU A 116 -11.19 -7.63 7.69
CA LEU A 116 -10.47 -7.90 8.94
C LEU A 116 -10.48 -9.38 9.36
N GLN A 117 -11.39 -10.20 8.82
CA GLN A 117 -11.46 -11.64 9.10
C GLN A 117 -10.54 -12.48 8.20
N GLU A 118 -10.07 -11.90 7.11
CA GLU A 118 -9.31 -12.65 6.11
C GLU A 118 -7.94 -13.10 6.64
N PRO A 119 -7.51 -14.30 6.32
CA PRO A 119 -6.21 -14.80 6.75
C PRO A 119 -5.05 -14.14 6.02
N ASN A 120 -5.27 -13.57 4.84
CA ASN A 120 -4.30 -12.78 4.08
C ASN A 120 -4.95 -11.52 3.53
N ILE A 121 -4.36 -10.38 3.81
CA ILE A 121 -4.73 -9.07 3.26
C ILE A 121 -3.64 -8.62 2.30
N ASN A 122 -4.00 -8.40 1.03
CA ASN A 122 -3.08 -7.92 0.02
C ASN A 122 -3.11 -6.39 -0.08
N MET A 123 -1.95 -5.76 0.09
CA MET A 123 -1.79 -4.30 0.08
C MET A 123 -1.67 -3.71 -1.33
N VAL A 124 -1.99 -4.47 -2.37
CA VAL A 124 -1.95 -4.07 -3.77
C VAL A 124 -0.53 -3.70 -4.22
N THR A 125 -0.25 -2.41 -4.35
CA THR A 125 1.05 -1.82 -4.72
C THR A 125 1.16 -0.42 -4.14
N CYS A 126 2.35 0.15 -4.11
CA CYS A 126 2.55 1.54 -3.66
C CYS A 126 1.73 2.55 -4.51
N GLY A 127 1.74 2.40 -5.84
CA GLY A 127 0.91 3.22 -6.71
C GLY A 127 -0.59 2.98 -6.49
N GLY A 128 -0.99 1.75 -6.20
CA GLY A 128 -2.37 1.42 -5.85
C GLY A 128 -2.81 2.10 -4.56
N GLN A 129 -2.00 2.03 -3.51
CA GLN A 129 -2.29 2.70 -2.24
C GLN A 129 -2.44 4.22 -2.40
N ALA A 130 -1.66 4.82 -3.31
CA ALA A 130 -1.73 6.25 -3.56
C ALA A 130 -2.95 6.66 -4.42
N THR A 131 -3.28 5.90 -5.45
CA THR A 131 -4.18 6.36 -6.52
C THR A 131 -5.60 5.80 -6.44
N ILE A 132 -5.77 4.56 -5.97
CA ILE A 132 -7.10 3.91 -5.89
C ILE A 132 -8.06 4.66 -4.95
N PRO A 133 -7.63 5.24 -3.82
CA PRO A 133 -8.52 6.10 -3.02
C PRO A 133 -9.20 7.19 -3.84
N MET A 134 -8.47 7.81 -4.78
CA MET A 134 -9.01 8.87 -5.64
C MET A 134 -10.00 8.32 -6.67
N VAL A 135 -9.73 7.16 -7.27
CA VAL A 135 -10.68 6.49 -8.16
C VAL A 135 -11.98 6.17 -7.41
N HIS A 136 -11.85 5.58 -6.21
CA HIS A 136 -13.01 5.27 -5.35
C HIS A 136 -13.78 6.55 -4.93
N ALA A 137 -13.08 7.63 -4.65
CA ALA A 137 -13.73 8.90 -4.31
C ALA A 137 -14.62 9.43 -5.44
N VAL A 138 -14.29 9.14 -6.70
CA VAL A 138 -15.12 9.47 -7.87
C VAL A 138 -16.24 8.43 -8.02
N SER A 139 -15.90 7.13 -8.00
CA SER A 139 -16.85 6.05 -8.32
C SER A 139 -17.97 5.89 -7.31
N ARG A 140 -17.75 6.26 -6.02
CA ARG A 140 -18.83 6.31 -5.02
C ARG A 140 -19.86 7.44 -5.24
N VAL A 141 -19.60 8.34 -6.18
CA VAL A 141 -20.49 9.47 -6.53
C VAL A 141 -21.17 9.25 -7.86
N VAL A 142 -20.44 8.73 -8.87
CA VAL A 142 -20.92 8.50 -10.23
C VAL A 142 -20.31 7.22 -10.80
N ASP A 143 -20.97 6.62 -11.79
CA ASP A 143 -20.38 5.48 -12.52
C ASP A 143 -19.12 5.92 -13.28
N VAL A 144 -18.06 5.13 -13.17
CA VAL A 144 -16.79 5.36 -13.87
C VAL A 144 -16.56 4.22 -14.87
N ASP A 145 -16.70 4.52 -16.17
CA ASP A 145 -16.49 3.50 -17.21
C ASP A 145 -15.02 3.18 -17.43
N TYR A 146 -14.13 4.15 -17.22
CA TYR A 146 -12.70 4.02 -17.39
C TYR A 146 -11.95 4.87 -16.37
N ALA A 147 -10.96 4.27 -15.72
CA ALA A 147 -9.98 5.00 -14.93
C ALA A 147 -8.55 4.60 -15.31
N GLU A 148 -7.68 5.58 -15.37
CA GLU A 148 -6.25 5.40 -15.61
C GLU A 148 -5.46 6.07 -14.49
N ILE A 149 -4.45 5.36 -13.99
CA ILE A 149 -3.50 5.94 -13.04
C ILE A 149 -2.09 5.94 -13.62
N VAL A 150 -1.37 7.02 -13.39
CA VAL A 150 0.04 7.16 -13.75
C VAL A 150 0.79 7.46 -12.47
N ALA A 151 1.47 6.45 -11.94
CA ALA A 151 2.29 6.59 -10.73
C ALA A 151 3.72 6.94 -11.12
N THR A 152 4.20 8.12 -10.70
CA THR A 152 5.56 8.60 -10.96
C THR A 152 6.38 8.61 -9.68
N VAL A 153 7.38 7.74 -9.60
CA VAL A 153 8.26 7.59 -8.44
C VAL A 153 9.70 7.92 -8.81
N SER A 154 10.48 8.36 -7.83
CA SER A 154 11.93 8.53 -8.04
C SER A 154 12.56 7.20 -8.42
N SER A 155 13.45 7.22 -9.41
CA SER A 155 14.24 6.04 -9.80
C SER A 155 15.09 5.51 -8.64
N GLU A 156 15.54 6.37 -7.73
CA GLU A 156 16.32 6.00 -6.55
C GLU A 156 15.48 5.24 -5.50
N SER A 157 14.18 5.51 -5.43
CA SER A 157 13.27 4.78 -4.52
C SER A 157 12.78 3.45 -5.12
N ALA A 158 13.03 3.20 -6.41
CA ALA A 158 12.69 1.96 -7.08
C ALA A 158 13.81 0.93 -6.93
N GLY A 159 13.78 0.15 -5.86
CA GLY A 159 14.74 -0.93 -5.60
C GLY A 159 14.63 -2.11 -6.58
N PRO A 160 15.51 -3.13 -6.44
CA PRO A 160 15.50 -4.32 -7.31
C PRO A 160 14.13 -5.01 -7.36
N GLY A 161 13.44 -5.11 -6.22
CA GLY A 161 12.10 -5.71 -6.14
C GLY A 161 11.07 -4.98 -7.02
N THR A 162 11.02 -3.65 -6.98
CA THR A 162 10.13 -2.85 -7.83
C THR A 162 10.43 -3.07 -9.31
N ARG A 163 11.71 -3.07 -9.69
CA ARG A 163 12.14 -3.22 -11.09
C ARG A 163 11.86 -4.61 -11.65
N GLN A 164 11.97 -5.65 -10.82
CA GLN A 164 11.68 -7.03 -11.21
C GLN A 164 10.19 -7.32 -11.33
N ASN A 165 9.34 -6.57 -10.64
CA ASN A 165 7.90 -6.80 -10.56
C ASN A 165 7.06 -5.71 -11.27
N ILE A 166 7.62 -5.02 -12.29
CA ILE A 166 6.88 -3.96 -13.02
C ILE A 166 5.62 -4.51 -13.70
N ASP A 167 5.67 -5.70 -14.27
CA ASP A 167 4.53 -6.33 -14.92
C ASP A 167 3.43 -6.71 -13.91
N GLU A 168 3.84 -7.26 -12.77
CA GLU A 168 2.93 -7.55 -11.65
C GLU A 168 2.33 -6.27 -11.09
N PHE A 169 3.13 -5.22 -10.94
CA PHE A 169 2.67 -3.90 -10.51
C PHE A 169 1.53 -3.40 -11.41
N THR A 170 1.74 -3.38 -12.72
CA THR A 170 0.75 -2.83 -13.66
C THR A 170 -0.52 -3.68 -13.70
N ARG A 171 -0.41 -5.00 -13.72
CA ARG A 171 -1.56 -5.92 -13.72
C ARG A 171 -2.36 -5.86 -12.42
N THR A 172 -1.68 -5.95 -11.28
CA THR A 172 -2.32 -5.91 -9.96
C THR A 172 -3.00 -4.57 -9.71
N THR A 173 -2.33 -3.47 -10.05
CA THR A 173 -2.90 -2.13 -9.87
C THR A 173 -4.10 -1.90 -10.79
N SER A 174 -4.01 -2.26 -12.09
CA SER A 174 -5.13 -2.13 -13.03
C SER A 174 -6.36 -2.90 -12.53
N ARG A 175 -6.18 -4.15 -12.07
CA ARG A 175 -7.27 -4.94 -11.52
C ARG A 175 -7.85 -4.31 -10.25
N ALA A 176 -7.02 -3.76 -9.38
CA ALA A 176 -7.48 -3.12 -8.15
C ALA A 176 -8.21 -1.79 -8.42
N VAL A 177 -7.86 -1.05 -9.47
CA VAL A 177 -8.62 0.10 -9.97
C VAL A 177 -10.06 -0.30 -10.33
N GLU A 178 -10.25 -1.52 -10.88
CA GLU A 178 -11.57 -2.05 -11.19
C GLU A 178 -12.29 -2.55 -9.93
N VAL A 179 -11.67 -3.45 -9.19
CA VAL A 179 -12.31 -4.20 -8.09
C VAL A 179 -12.56 -3.33 -6.86
N ILE A 180 -11.62 -2.46 -6.50
CA ILE A 180 -11.73 -1.58 -5.32
C ILE A 180 -12.05 -0.14 -5.74
N GLY A 181 -11.39 0.34 -6.79
CA GLY A 181 -11.63 1.69 -7.31
C GLY A 181 -13.02 1.89 -7.87
N GLY A 182 -13.69 0.82 -8.32
CA GLY A 182 -15.05 0.84 -8.83
C GLY A 182 -15.17 1.30 -10.29
N ALA A 183 -14.07 1.39 -11.03
CA ALA A 183 -14.09 1.61 -12.46
C ALA A 183 -14.42 0.32 -13.22
N LYS A 184 -15.20 0.40 -14.31
CA LYS A 184 -15.49 -0.79 -15.14
C LYS A 184 -14.25 -1.30 -15.87
N ARG A 185 -13.33 -0.40 -16.24
CA ARG A 185 -12.03 -0.72 -16.85
C ARG A 185 -10.94 0.13 -16.20
N GLY A 186 -9.86 -0.54 -15.79
CA GLY A 186 -8.72 0.06 -15.13
C GLY A 186 -7.45 -0.02 -15.97
N LYS A 187 -6.62 1.01 -15.92
CA LYS A 187 -5.25 0.99 -16.46
C LYS A 187 -4.28 1.60 -15.47
N ALA A 188 -3.12 1.00 -15.36
CA ALA A 188 -2.03 1.51 -14.52
C ALA A 188 -0.74 1.65 -15.32
N ILE A 189 -0.04 2.74 -15.08
CA ILE A 189 1.27 3.05 -15.64
C ILE A 189 2.18 3.43 -14.48
N ILE A 190 3.42 2.92 -14.49
CA ILE A 190 4.47 3.37 -13.59
C ILE A 190 5.55 4.09 -14.38
N ILE A 191 6.01 5.23 -13.87
CA ILE A 191 7.12 6.00 -14.39
C ILE A 191 8.23 6.05 -13.34
N LEU A 192 9.41 5.55 -13.68
CA LEU A 192 10.62 5.69 -12.89
C LEU A 192 11.35 6.97 -13.32
N ASN A 193 11.27 8.00 -12.50
CA ASN A 193 11.81 9.32 -12.82
C ASN A 193 13.28 9.43 -12.38
N PRO A 194 14.22 9.70 -13.31
CA PRO A 194 15.65 9.76 -13.03
C PRO A 194 16.15 11.16 -12.60
N ALA A 195 15.28 12.09 -12.27
CA ALA A 195 15.67 13.45 -11.89
C ALA A 195 16.64 13.45 -10.71
N ASP A 196 17.63 14.35 -10.78
CA ASP A 196 18.57 14.69 -9.72
C ASP A 196 18.48 16.21 -9.44
N PRO A 197 18.12 16.66 -8.23
CA PRO A 197 17.77 15.83 -7.06
C PRO A 197 16.47 15.02 -7.25
N PRO A 198 16.33 13.89 -6.51
CA PRO A 198 15.16 13.03 -6.61
C PRO A 198 13.86 13.77 -6.31
N ILE A 199 12.81 13.50 -7.08
CA ILE A 199 11.49 14.09 -6.85
C ILE A 199 10.67 13.22 -5.89
N VAL A 200 9.78 13.85 -5.14
CA VAL A 200 8.74 13.13 -4.38
C VAL A 200 7.79 12.40 -5.34
N MET A 201 7.12 11.37 -4.84
CA MET A 201 6.10 10.64 -5.62
C MET A 201 5.00 11.60 -6.11
N ARG A 202 4.68 11.54 -7.40
CA ARG A 202 3.64 12.35 -8.04
C ARG A 202 2.80 11.49 -8.95
N ASP A 203 1.51 11.47 -8.70
CA ASP A 203 0.64 10.60 -9.46
C ASP A 203 -0.49 11.41 -10.11
N THR A 204 -0.93 10.90 -11.24
CA THR A 204 -2.07 11.43 -11.98
C THR A 204 -3.14 10.37 -12.10
N ILE A 205 -4.36 10.72 -11.78
CA ILE A 205 -5.53 9.86 -11.90
C ILE A 205 -6.51 10.49 -12.87
N PHE A 206 -6.95 9.72 -13.85
CA PHE A 206 -8.01 10.12 -14.79
C PHE A 206 -9.21 9.21 -14.60
N CYS A 207 -10.41 9.79 -14.44
CA CYS A 207 -11.65 9.04 -14.41
C CYS A 207 -12.62 9.64 -15.46
N SER A 208 -13.16 8.79 -16.33
CA SER A 208 -14.27 9.17 -17.20
C SER A 208 -15.52 9.42 -16.38
N LEU A 209 -16.31 10.41 -16.77
CA LEU A 209 -17.52 10.81 -16.07
C LEU A 209 -18.73 10.67 -17.00
N PRO A 210 -19.91 10.31 -16.49
CA PRO A 210 -21.14 10.41 -17.26
C PRO A 210 -21.48 11.87 -17.53
N ALA A 211 -22.17 12.13 -18.63
CA ALA A 211 -22.64 13.48 -19.00
C ALA A 211 -23.48 14.08 -17.86
N GLY A 212 -23.19 15.35 -17.50
CA GLY A 212 -23.89 16.04 -16.43
C GLY A 212 -23.55 15.61 -15.01
N ALA A 213 -22.42 14.94 -14.81
CA ALA A 213 -21.94 14.58 -13.48
C ALA A 213 -21.80 15.80 -12.55
N ASP A 214 -22.21 15.66 -11.30
CA ASP A 214 -22.11 16.71 -10.28
C ASP A 214 -20.65 16.90 -9.85
N ARG A 215 -19.98 17.85 -10.52
CA ARG A 215 -18.57 18.17 -10.31
C ARG A 215 -18.25 18.62 -8.89
N GLU A 216 -19.15 19.36 -8.24
CA GLU A 216 -18.96 19.81 -6.85
C GLU A 216 -19.04 18.65 -5.86
N LYS A 217 -19.94 17.70 -6.10
CA LYS A 217 -20.05 16.51 -5.26
C LYS A 217 -18.83 15.60 -5.41
N ILE A 218 -18.31 15.48 -6.62
CA ILE A 218 -17.08 14.75 -6.91
C ILE A 218 -15.88 15.42 -6.20
N ASP A 219 -15.72 16.73 -6.32
CA ASP A 219 -14.63 17.48 -5.67
C ASP A 219 -14.67 17.30 -4.14
N ARG A 220 -15.85 17.47 -3.52
CA ARG A 220 -16.00 17.22 -2.08
C ARG A 220 -15.62 15.79 -1.67
N SER A 221 -16.01 14.82 -2.47
CA SER A 221 -15.70 13.41 -2.23
C SER A 221 -14.19 13.14 -2.31
N ILE A 222 -13.50 13.74 -3.28
CA ILE A 222 -12.05 13.66 -3.43
C ILE A 222 -11.35 14.24 -2.19
N ARG A 223 -11.73 15.45 -1.76
CA ARG A 223 -11.13 16.10 -0.58
C ARG A 223 -11.33 15.29 0.71
N GLN A 224 -12.54 14.77 0.93
CA GLN A 224 -12.81 13.88 2.07
C GLN A 224 -11.94 12.63 2.05
N MET A 225 -11.68 12.07 0.88
CA MET A 225 -10.80 10.90 0.77
C MET A 225 -9.33 11.28 1.02
N VAL A 226 -8.88 12.45 0.56
CA VAL A 226 -7.54 12.97 0.90
C VAL A 226 -7.39 13.07 2.42
N ASP A 227 -8.35 13.69 3.12
CA ASP A 227 -8.34 13.80 4.58
C ASP A 227 -8.26 12.42 5.25
N SER A 228 -8.98 11.43 4.71
CA SER A 228 -8.96 10.06 5.23
C SER A 228 -7.59 9.40 5.07
N VAL A 229 -6.93 9.56 3.91
CA VAL A 229 -5.57 9.03 3.68
C VAL A 229 -4.56 9.74 4.57
N GLN A 230 -4.68 11.06 4.75
CA GLN A 230 -3.78 11.86 5.60
C GLN A 230 -3.76 11.41 7.06
N THR A 231 -4.79 10.71 7.54
CA THR A 231 -4.80 10.17 8.91
C THR A 231 -3.65 9.19 9.19
N TYR A 232 -3.11 8.55 8.16
CA TYR A 232 -1.98 7.61 8.27
C TYR A 232 -0.81 7.95 7.33
N VAL A 233 -1.01 8.81 6.32
CA VAL A 233 0.04 9.34 5.43
C VAL A 233 -0.03 10.87 5.43
N PRO A 234 0.55 11.56 6.43
CA PRO A 234 0.43 13.02 6.54
C PRO A 234 0.96 13.80 5.32
N GLY A 235 1.92 13.23 4.59
CA GLY A 235 2.48 13.81 3.37
C GLY A 235 1.68 13.60 2.09
N TYR A 236 0.48 12.99 2.16
CA TYR A 236 -0.41 12.81 1.02
C TYR A 236 -1.23 14.08 0.77
N ARG A 237 -1.20 14.64 -0.45
CA ARG A 237 -1.93 15.88 -0.74
C ARG A 237 -2.30 16.02 -2.22
N LEU A 238 -3.35 16.79 -2.50
CA LEU A 238 -3.62 17.30 -3.84
C LEU A 238 -2.54 18.33 -4.21
N ARG A 239 -2.03 18.27 -5.43
CA ARG A 239 -1.10 19.27 -5.98
C ARG A 239 -1.83 20.49 -6.52
N THR A 240 -3.02 20.28 -7.07
CA THR A 240 -3.93 21.31 -7.60
C THR A 240 -5.36 20.88 -7.30
N ASP A 241 -6.31 21.78 -7.47
CA ASP A 241 -7.73 21.41 -7.50
C ASP A 241 -7.99 20.39 -8.61
N PRO A 242 -8.95 19.43 -8.41
CA PRO A 242 -9.35 18.50 -9.45
C PRO A 242 -9.78 19.24 -10.72
N GLN A 243 -9.28 18.79 -11.88
CA GLN A 243 -9.55 19.44 -13.16
C GLN A 243 -10.62 18.66 -13.92
N PHE A 244 -11.65 19.36 -14.36
CA PHE A 244 -12.76 18.78 -15.14
C PHE A 244 -12.67 19.29 -16.57
N ASP A 245 -12.52 18.36 -17.51
CA ASP A 245 -12.42 18.66 -18.94
C ASP A 245 -13.27 17.68 -19.77
N GLU A 246 -13.35 17.95 -21.05
CA GLU A 246 -13.96 17.08 -22.04
C GLU A 246 -12.88 16.61 -23.01
N VAL A 247 -12.80 15.32 -23.25
CA VAL A 247 -11.75 14.72 -24.08
C VAL A 247 -12.36 13.82 -25.15
N PRO A 248 -11.69 13.61 -26.31
CA PRO A 248 -12.14 12.65 -27.31
C PRO A 248 -12.29 11.25 -26.73
N ASP A 249 -13.38 10.55 -27.07
CA ASP A 249 -13.65 9.18 -26.63
C ASP A 249 -12.98 8.11 -27.51
N GLY A 250 -12.31 8.52 -28.59
CA GLY A 250 -11.69 7.64 -29.58
C GLY A 250 -12.66 7.00 -30.58
N GLN A 251 -13.97 7.32 -30.49
CA GLN A 251 -15.02 6.82 -31.38
C GLN A 251 -15.70 7.94 -32.19
N GLY A 252 -15.13 9.14 -32.14
CA GLY A 252 -15.63 10.33 -32.83
C GLY A 252 -16.56 11.21 -32.00
N GLY A 253 -16.73 10.89 -30.72
CA GLY A 253 -17.42 11.68 -29.70
C GLY A 253 -16.45 12.23 -28.65
N THR A 254 -17.03 12.76 -27.56
CA THR A 254 -16.32 13.25 -26.38
C THR A 254 -16.89 12.65 -25.11
N VAL A 255 -16.07 12.60 -24.07
CA VAL A 255 -16.43 12.16 -22.72
C VAL A 255 -15.93 13.16 -21.69
N ASP A 256 -16.77 13.49 -20.72
CA ASP A 256 -16.36 14.24 -19.55
C ASP A 256 -15.32 13.43 -18.75
N ARG A 257 -14.33 14.14 -18.18
CA ARG A 257 -13.26 13.54 -17.41
C ARG A 257 -12.92 14.39 -16.19
N VAL A 258 -12.52 13.75 -15.08
CA VAL A 258 -11.79 14.42 -14.01
C VAL A 258 -10.34 13.95 -14.01
N ALA A 259 -9.41 14.91 -13.92
CA ALA A 259 -7.99 14.68 -13.70
C ALA A 259 -7.63 15.12 -12.27
N ILE A 260 -7.05 14.21 -11.51
CA ILE A 260 -6.65 14.42 -10.10
C ILE A 260 -5.14 14.26 -10.01
N PHE A 261 -4.47 15.24 -9.44
CA PHE A 261 -3.01 15.26 -9.28
C PHE A 261 -2.67 15.21 -7.79
N ILE A 262 -2.00 14.16 -7.38
CA ILE A 262 -1.57 13.99 -6.00
C ILE A 262 -0.05 13.97 -5.87
N GLU A 263 0.40 14.22 -4.66
CA GLU A 263 1.80 14.13 -4.27
C GLU A 263 1.89 13.40 -2.93
N VAL A 264 2.88 12.53 -2.80
CA VAL A 264 3.16 11.80 -1.55
C VAL A 264 4.58 12.08 -1.12
N GLU A 265 4.72 12.81 -0.04
CA GLU A 265 5.99 13.04 0.64
C GLU A 265 6.12 12.07 1.81
N GLY A 266 7.21 11.32 1.85
CA GLY A 266 7.47 10.36 2.93
C GLY A 266 7.73 11.06 4.27
N ALA A 267 7.42 10.37 5.37
CA ALA A 267 7.60 10.88 6.73
C ALA A 267 9.08 11.09 7.11
N GLY A 268 10.02 10.49 6.39
CA GLY A 268 11.44 10.59 6.70
C GLY A 268 11.90 9.72 7.88
N ASP A 269 11.14 8.68 8.22
CA ASP A 269 11.45 7.79 9.35
C ASP A 269 12.76 7.02 9.17
N PHE A 270 12.83 6.20 8.13
CA PHE A 270 14.01 5.47 7.72
C PHE A 270 14.44 5.85 6.30
N LEU A 271 13.47 6.09 5.44
CA LEU A 271 13.68 6.46 4.04
C LEU A 271 13.59 7.97 3.88
N PRO A 272 14.33 8.57 2.92
CA PRO A 272 14.25 9.99 2.68
C PRO A 272 12.85 10.42 2.19
N PRO A 273 12.45 11.70 2.40
CA PRO A 273 11.11 12.17 2.05
C PRO A 273 10.70 11.99 0.59
N TYR A 274 11.64 11.92 -0.35
CA TYR A 274 11.32 11.64 -1.75
C TYR A 274 10.80 10.21 -1.99
N ALA A 275 11.08 9.27 -1.07
CA ALA A 275 10.62 7.88 -1.16
C ALA A 275 9.15 7.69 -0.69
N GLY A 276 8.28 8.63 -1.02
CA GLY A 276 6.86 8.58 -0.65
C GLY A 276 6.12 7.33 -1.08
N ASN A 277 6.54 6.70 -2.18
CA ASN A 277 6.01 5.41 -2.63
C ASN A 277 6.29 4.27 -1.64
N LEU A 278 7.43 4.24 -1.00
CA LEU A 278 7.74 3.22 0.02
C LEU A 278 7.04 3.56 1.34
N ASP A 279 7.02 4.85 1.70
CA ASP A 279 6.39 5.33 2.92
C ASP A 279 4.87 5.07 2.95
N ILE A 280 4.14 5.36 1.85
CA ILE A 280 2.69 5.10 1.81
C ILE A 280 2.38 3.60 1.96
N MET A 281 3.21 2.73 1.40
CA MET A 281 3.03 1.28 1.53
C MET A 281 3.19 0.84 3.00
N THR A 282 4.24 1.28 3.66
CA THR A 282 4.52 0.90 5.06
C THR A 282 3.55 1.57 6.03
N ALA A 283 3.13 2.80 5.77
CA ALA A 283 2.11 3.49 6.56
C ALA A 283 0.74 2.82 6.44
N ALA A 284 0.33 2.43 5.23
CA ALA A 284 -0.90 1.66 5.01
C ALA A 284 -0.85 0.29 5.70
N ALA A 285 0.28 -0.43 5.62
CA ALA A 285 0.46 -1.71 6.29
C ALA A 285 0.42 -1.57 7.82
N ALA A 286 1.04 -0.53 8.39
CA ALA A 286 0.96 -0.25 9.82
C ALA A 286 -0.48 0.07 10.24
N LYS A 287 -1.23 0.85 9.45
CA LYS A 287 -2.66 1.11 9.68
C LYS A 287 -3.49 -0.17 9.66
N VAL A 288 -3.25 -1.08 8.71
CA VAL A 288 -3.90 -2.39 8.67
C VAL A 288 -3.55 -3.21 9.92
N GLY A 289 -2.29 -3.21 10.33
CA GLY A 289 -1.85 -3.90 11.54
C GLY A 289 -2.56 -3.41 12.80
N ASP A 290 -2.72 -2.09 12.96
CA ASP A 290 -3.43 -1.50 14.10
C ASP A 290 -4.93 -1.86 14.12
N GLU A 291 -5.59 -1.90 12.96
CA GLU A 291 -7.00 -2.31 12.86
C GLU A 291 -7.17 -3.83 13.07
N LEU A 292 -6.26 -4.65 12.56
CA LEU A 292 -6.23 -6.09 12.86
C LEU A 292 -6.01 -6.33 14.36
N ALA A 293 -5.11 -5.59 14.99
CA ALA A 293 -4.89 -5.72 16.43
C ALA A 293 -6.13 -5.33 17.25
N ARG A 294 -6.86 -4.29 16.82
CA ARG A 294 -8.16 -3.94 17.43
C ARG A 294 -9.20 -5.05 17.23
N TYR A 295 -9.24 -5.65 16.06
CA TYR A 295 -10.15 -6.75 15.76
C TYR A 295 -9.84 -8.01 16.57
N LEU A 296 -8.55 -8.33 16.76
CA LEU A 296 -8.12 -9.51 17.52
C LEU A 296 -8.30 -9.34 19.03
N ASN A 297 -8.18 -8.12 19.55
CA ASN A 297 -8.33 -7.79 20.98
C ASN A 297 -9.45 -6.73 21.17
N PRO A 298 -10.74 -7.08 20.92
CA PRO A 298 -11.85 -6.16 21.12
C PRO A 298 -12.05 -5.87 22.62
N GLY A 299 -12.02 -4.59 23.01
CA GLY A 299 -12.25 -4.17 24.40
C GLY A 299 -11.06 -3.53 25.09
N GLU A 300 -9.98 -3.27 24.37
CA GLU A 300 -8.78 -2.57 24.86
C GLU A 300 -8.65 -1.14 24.27
N ASP A 301 -9.77 -0.38 24.18
CA ASP A 301 -9.75 1.05 23.79
C ASP A 301 -9.38 1.98 24.95
#